data_a26e10d735eb833aa51e9ba8422f47ce
#
_entry.id   a26e10d735eb833aa51e9ba8422f47ce
#
_cell.length_a   1.000
_cell.length_b   1.000
_cell.length_c   1.000
_cell.angle_alpha   90.00
_cell.angle_beta   90.00
_cell.angle_gamma   90.00
#
_symmetry.space_group_name_H-M   'P 1'
#
loop_
_entity.id
_entity.type
_entity.pdbx_description
1 polymer ?
#
loop_
_entity_poly.entity_id
_entity_poly.type
_entity_poly.pdbx_seq_one_letter_code
_entity_poly.pdbx_strand_id
1 'polypeptide(L)'
;MSTSTTPGHATFSRVNATDLKLFRVNAGVPVEDALEMVSLLQHHANQLSFDAAMSDHGERFSWPALYLGEMAKALIDDINDALFLPRADT
;
A
#
# COMPACT_ATOMS: atom_id res chain seq x y z
N MET A 1 -15.74 4.07 21.78
CA MET A 1 -14.43 4.26 21.19
C MET A 1 -14.58 4.45 19.68
N SER A 2 -14.08 5.53 19.17
CA SER A 2 -14.16 5.76 17.74
C SER A 2 -13.04 5.01 17.03
N THR A 3 -13.36 4.47 15.90
CA THR A 3 -12.41 3.74 15.08
C THR A 3 -12.15 4.53 13.82
N SER A 4 -10.90 4.86 13.56
CA SER A 4 -10.53 5.51 12.31
C SER A 4 -10.59 4.49 11.18
N THR A 5 -11.03 4.95 10.02
CA THR A 5 -11.07 4.12 8.83
C THR A 5 -10.38 4.83 7.67
N THR A 6 -9.99 4.05 6.68
CA THR A 6 -9.34 4.60 5.49
C THR A 6 -10.30 5.52 4.74
N PRO A 7 -9.85 6.70 4.28
CA PRO A 7 -10.71 7.61 3.52
C PRO A 7 -10.83 7.24 2.04
N GLY A 8 -9.97 6.38 1.53
CA GLY A 8 -10.02 5.97 0.13
C GLY A 8 -9.41 6.98 -0.83
N HIS A 9 -8.41 7.73 -0.39
CA HIS A 9 -7.76 8.76 -1.21
C HIS A 9 -6.58 8.23 -2.01
N ALA A 10 -5.82 7.28 -1.46
CA ALA A 10 -4.58 6.85 -2.06
C ALA A 10 -4.82 5.96 -3.27
N THR A 11 -4.10 6.24 -4.35
CA THR A 11 -4.17 5.47 -5.59
C THR A 11 -2.79 4.95 -5.95
N PHE A 12 -2.74 3.91 -6.76
CA PHE A 12 -1.48 3.31 -7.15
C PHE A 12 -1.60 2.62 -8.50
N SER A 13 -0.46 2.16 -9.02
CA SER A 13 -0.30 1.52 -10.34
C SER A 13 -0.64 2.48 -11.47
N ARG A 14 0.36 3.30 -11.81
CA ARG A 14 0.25 4.26 -12.90
C ARG A 14 -0.03 3.54 -14.22
N VAL A 15 -0.91 4.10 -15.02
CA VAL A 15 -1.25 3.56 -16.32
C VAL A 15 -0.36 4.22 -17.38
N ASN A 16 0.56 3.45 -17.94
CA ASN A 16 1.54 3.92 -18.92
C ASN A 16 2.33 5.11 -18.36
N ALA A 17 2.47 6.17 -19.13
CA ALA A 17 3.19 7.38 -18.70
C ALA A 17 2.23 8.49 -18.26
N THR A 18 0.98 8.13 -17.93
CA THR A 18 -0.03 9.12 -17.56
C THR A 18 -0.07 9.29 -16.03
N ASP A 19 -0.85 10.27 -15.59
CA ASP A 19 -1.10 10.47 -14.17
C ASP A 19 -2.25 9.62 -13.65
N LEU A 20 -2.90 8.88 -14.55
CA LEU A 20 -4.00 8.00 -14.16
C LEU A 20 -3.46 6.80 -13.39
N LYS A 21 -4.19 6.40 -12.36
CA LYS A 21 -3.86 5.23 -11.56
C LYS A 21 -4.93 4.17 -11.76
N LEU A 22 -4.51 2.91 -11.71
CA LEU A 22 -5.42 1.79 -11.95
C LEU A 22 -6.18 1.39 -10.69
N PHE A 23 -5.58 1.52 -9.53
CA PHE A 23 -6.16 1.04 -8.28
C PHE A 23 -6.26 2.15 -7.24
N ARG A 24 -7.15 1.97 -6.31
CA ARG A 24 -7.33 2.87 -5.18
C ARG A 24 -7.64 2.05 -3.92
N VAL A 25 -7.19 2.56 -2.78
CA VAL A 25 -7.54 1.98 -1.49
C VAL A 25 -9.03 2.21 -1.24
N ASN A 26 -9.76 1.18 -0.82
CA ASN A 26 -11.17 1.33 -0.45
C ASN A 26 -11.31 2.18 0.80
N ALA A 27 -12.32 3.02 0.80
CA ALA A 27 -12.71 3.76 2.00
C ALA A 27 -13.39 2.82 3.00
N GLY A 28 -13.37 3.18 4.27
CA GLY A 28 -14.14 2.50 5.30
C GLY A 28 -13.47 1.29 5.93
N VAL A 29 -12.22 1.03 5.63
CA VAL A 29 -11.48 -0.08 6.25
C VAL A 29 -10.92 0.37 7.59
N PRO A 30 -11.17 -0.35 8.69
CA PRO A 30 -10.57 0.02 9.97
C PRO A 30 -9.06 0.09 9.88
N VAL A 31 -8.49 1.14 10.48
CA VAL A 31 -7.05 1.40 10.37
C VAL A 31 -6.23 0.24 10.89
N GLU A 32 -6.64 -0.39 11.99
CA GLU A 32 -5.87 -1.52 12.52
C GLU A 32 -5.83 -2.71 11.56
N ASP A 33 -6.91 -2.94 10.81
CA ASP A 33 -6.93 -4.00 9.80
C ASP A 33 -6.03 -3.64 8.63
N ALA A 34 -6.07 -2.38 8.22
CA ALA A 34 -5.20 -1.91 7.14
C ALA A 34 -3.73 -2.00 7.54
N LEU A 35 -3.40 -1.70 8.80
CA LEU A 35 -2.02 -1.81 9.29
C LEU A 35 -1.54 -3.25 9.28
N GLU A 36 -2.39 -4.20 9.66
CA GLU A 36 -2.03 -5.62 9.56
C GLU A 36 -1.68 -5.99 8.13
N MET A 37 -2.46 -5.52 7.17
CA MET A 37 -2.21 -5.81 5.76
C MET A 37 -0.91 -5.17 5.29
N VAL A 38 -0.63 -3.93 5.72
CA VAL A 38 0.64 -3.27 5.38
C VAL A 38 1.82 -4.11 5.86
N SER A 39 1.74 -4.58 7.11
CA SER A 39 2.82 -5.39 7.68
C SER A 39 3.04 -6.66 6.87
N LEU A 40 1.94 -7.31 6.47
CA LEU A 40 2.01 -8.54 5.70
C LEU A 40 2.56 -8.30 4.30
N LEU A 41 2.08 -7.26 3.63
CA LEU A 41 2.57 -6.90 2.29
C LEU A 41 4.06 -6.58 2.33
N GLN A 42 4.50 -5.83 3.34
CA GLN A 42 5.90 -5.46 3.46
C GLN A 42 6.77 -6.68 3.76
N HIS A 43 6.26 -7.60 4.59
CA HIS A 43 6.97 -8.84 4.86
C HIS A 43 7.23 -9.62 3.57
N HIS A 44 6.22 -9.80 2.74
CA HIS A 44 6.37 -10.52 1.49
C HIS A 44 7.25 -9.78 0.49
N ALA A 45 7.14 -8.45 0.44
CA ALA A 45 8.01 -7.66 -0.43
C ALA A 45 9.48 -7.83 -0.04
N ASN A 46 9.75 -7.83 1.26
CA ASN A 46 11.12 -8.02 1.77
C ASN A 46 11.66 -9.41 1.43
N GLN A 47 10.82 -10.44 1.57
CA GLN A 47 11.21 -11.81 1.22
C GLN A 47 11.55 -11.92 -0.25
N LEU A 48 10.72 -11.36 -1.12
CA LEU A 48 10.98 -11.40 -2.56
C LEU A 48 12.22 -10.59 -2.93
N SER A 49 12.46 -9.47 -2.24
CA SER A 49 13.67 -8.69 -2.48
C SER A 49 14.92 -9.46 -2.08
N PHE A 50 14.85 -10.19 -0.97
CA PHE A 50 15.96 -11.05 -0.53
C PHE A 50 16.21 -12.16 -1.56
N ASP A 51 15.14 -12.81 -2.04
CA ASP A 51 15.25 -13.85 -3.04
C ASP A 51 15.85 -13.31 -4.34
N ALA A 52 15.46 -12.08 -4.72
CA ALA A 52 16.01 -11.43 -5.90
C ALA A 52 17.52 -11.22 -5.77
N ALA A 53 17.97 -10.80 -4.59
CA ALA A 53 19.40 -10.57 -4.35
C ALA A 53 20.21 -11.85 -4.37
N MET A 54 19.57 -12.98 -4.04
CA MET A 54 20.23 -14.27 -3.95
C MET A 54 20.12 -15.11 -5.22
N SER A 55 19.44 -14.62 -6.25
CA SER A 55 19.12 -15.39 -7.45
C SER A 55 19.82 -14.82 -8.67
N ASP A 56 20.16 -15.69 -9.62
CA ASP A 56 20.64 -15.29 -10.94
C ASP A 56 19.51 -14.75 -11.81
N HIS A 57 18.27 -14.96 -11.40
CA HIS A 57 17.06 -14.51 -12.11
C HIS A 57 16.28 -13.52 -11.25
N GLY A 58 16.97 -12.50 -10.74
CA GLY A 58 16.40 -11.56 -9.79
C GLY A 58 15.14 -10.88 -10.28
N GLU A 59 15.01 -10.64 -11.59
CA GLU A 59 13.83 -9.95 -12.10
C GLU A 59 12.53 -10.71 -11.86
N ARG A 60 12.59 -12.03 -11.71
CA ARG A 60 11.40 -12.85 -11.41
C ARG A 60 10.80 -12.49 -10.05
N PHE A 61 11.60 -11.97 -9.15
CA PHE A 61 11.19 -11.61 -7.79
C PHE A 61 11.06 -10.10 -7.60
N SER A 62 11.80 -9.32 -8.39
CA SER A 62 11.84 -7.87 -8.23
C SER A 62 10.50 -7.21 -8.58
N TRP A 63 9.86 -7.64 -9.67
CA TRP A 63 8.59 -7.06 -10.07
C TRP A 63 7.48 -7.31 -9.05
N PRO A 64 7.27 -8.55 -8.58
CA PRO A 64 6.29 -8.76 -7.50
C PRO A 64 6.62 -7.97 -6.24
N ALA A 65 7.89 -7.85 -5.88
CA ALA A 65 8.28 -7.06 -4.71
C ALA A 65 7.89 -5.60 -4.89
N LEU A 66 8.10 -5.05 -6.08
CA LEU A 66 7.72 -3.67 -6.37
C LEU A 66 6.21 -3.47 -6.25
N TYR A 67 5.42 -4.39 -6.81
CA TYR A 67 3.96 -4.28 -6.73
C TYR A 67 3.46 -4.34 -5.30
N LEU A 68 3.99 -5.26 -4.51
CA LEU A 68 3.60 -5.36 -3.10
C LEU A 68 4.01 -4.10 -2.32
N GLY A 69 5.17 -3.55 -2.65
CA GLY A 69 5.63 -2.31 -2.05
C GLY A 69 4.72 -1.12 -2.39
N GLU A 70 4.26 -1.04 -3.64
CA GLU A 70 3.34 0.02 -4.03
C GLU A 70 2.01 -0.09 -3.29
N MET A 71 1.50 -1.32 -3.12
CA MET A 71 0.27 -1.54 -2.38
C MET A 71 0.43 -1.13 -0.92
N ALA A 72 1.53 -1.53 -0.30
CA ALA A 72 1.82 -1.17 1.09
C ALA A 72 1.94 0.35 1.25
N LYS A 73 2.61 1.01 0.31
CA LYS A 73 2.78 2.47 0.36
C LYS A 73 1.44 3.18 0.24
N ALA A 74 0.59 2.73 -0.67
CA ALA A 74 -0.74 3.33 -0.83
C ALA A 74 -1.56 3.19 0.43
N LEU A 75 -1.52 2.02 1.07
CA LEU A 75 -2.23 1.81 2.33
C LEU A 75 -1.70 2.72 3.44
N ILE A 76 -0.39 2.85 3.57
CA ILE A 76 0.21 3.73 4.57
C ILE A 76 -0.21 5.18 4.33
N ASP A 77 -0.19 5.63 3.08
CA ASP A 77 -0.60 6.99 2.76
C ASP A 77 -2.05 7.24 3.14
N ASP A 78 -2.92 6.27 2.87
CA ASP A 78 -4.34 6.40 3.20
C ASP A 78 -4.57 6.36 4.71
N ILE A 79 -3.81 5.52 5.43
CA ILE A 79 -3.87 5.47 6.88
C ILE A 79 -3.41 6.79 7.49
N ASN A 80 -2.35 7.38 6.95
CA ASN A 80 -1.90 8.69 7.40
C ASN A 80 -2.98 9.74 7.22
N ASP A 81 -3.68 9.72 6.09
CA ASP A 81 -4.80 10.64 5.87
C ASP A 81 -5.90 10.43 6.90
N ALA A 82 -6.21 9.16 7.22
CA ALA A 82 -7.22 8.85 8.21
C ALA A 82 -6.87 9.41 9.59
N LEU A 83 -5.60 9.38 9.94
CA LEU A 83 -5.15 9.73 11.30
C LEU A 83 -4.80 11.21 11.45
N PHE A 84 -4.33 11.86 10.40
CA PHE A 84 -3.71 13.17 10.52
C PHE A 84 -4.38 14.29 9.72
N LEU A 85 -5.24 13.99 8.75
CA LEU A 85 -5.96 15.03 8.04
C LEU A 85 -7.18 15.49 8.85
N PRO A 86 -7.52 16.80 8.83
CA PRO A 86 -8.72 17.28 9.50
C PRO A 86 -9.96 16.65 8.87
N ARG A 87 -10.94 16.34 9.72
CA ARG A 87 -12.23 15.84 9.26
C ARG A 87 -13.18 17.00 9.03
N ALA A 88 -13.98 16.86 7.97
CA ALA A 88 -14.93 17.93 7.63
C ALA A 88 -16.02 18.11 8.68
N ASP A 89 -16.31 17.07 9.44
CA ASP A 89 -17.41 17.06 10.42
C ASP A 89 -16.96 17.36 11.85
N THR A 90 -15.75 17.78 12.03
CA THR A 90 -15.23 18.10 13.38
C THR A 90 -15.07 19.56 13.61
#